data_1579260e472487eadabf315e3ecf5866
#
_entry.id   1579260e472487eadabf315e3ecf5866
#
_cell.length_a   1.000
_cell.length_b   1.000
_cell.length_c   1.000
_cell.angle_alpha   90.00
_cell.angle_beta   90.00
_cell.angle_gamma   90.00
#
_symmetry.space_group_name_H-M   'P 1'
#
loop_
_entity.id
_entity.type
_entity.pdbx_description
1 polymer ?
#
loop_
_entity_poly.entity_id
_entity_poly.type
_entity_poly.pdbx_seq_one_letter_code
_entity_poly.pdbx_strand_id
1 'polypeptide(L)'
;MRRETRILYVSHSFPPPGDPLANVGGMQRVATGLHAALAEHPGVRLSSLVLETSWEETGRRMPFFMAGLLRGIPRVVEEERIDAVLFSSMVTAALALPLRRRVAARGAVLAAIPVGRDVTLPVRPYQWLVPRVLRSLDRVLPISRATARECLARGAPPERVHVVPCGVDTAAFARPVDRAAARAELLAALGDAGRDVPPDALLLCSVGRHQERKGFQWFVDEVLPRLPDDVVYLLGGDGPMTPAIRRKVEERGLGARVRLPGQVSEETLRKLYRGADLFVMPNVPVPGDIEGFGVVMLEAGLCGLPVLAADLEGIRDVVREGESGHLLPARDADAFVRAVLRYHADRALLARASASAAHHVAATFSWTAVADQHVKLLSEAGGAG
;
A
#
# COMPACT_ATOMS: atom_id res chain seq x y z
N MET A 1 9.52 -34.55 -1.05
CA MET A 1 8.45 -33.54 -0.84
C MET A 1 8.93 -32.60 0.24
N ARG A 2 8.98 -31.28 0.00
CA ARG A 2 9.25 -30.32 1.09
C ARG A 2 8.07 -30.36 2.06
N ARG A 3 8.34 -30.36 3.36
CA ARG A 3 7.32 -30.30 4.41
C ARG A 3 6.54 -28.98 4.26
N GLU A 4 5.21 -29.01 4.29
CA GLU A 4 4.37 -27.82 4.34
C GLU A 4 4.69 -27.00 5.60
N THR A 5 4.84 -25.68 5.44
CA THR A 5 5.00 -24.76 6.56
C THR A 5 3.61 -24.37 7.10
N ARG A 6 3.38 -24.62 8.39
CA ARG A 6 2.10 -24.29 9.06
C ARG A 6 2.19 -22.88 9.62
N ILE A 7 1.41 -21.98 9.05
CA ILE A 7 1.43 -20.55 9.41
C ILE A 7 0.12 -20.17 10.07
N LEU A 8 0.20 -19.53 11.25
CA LEU A 8 -0.92 -18.85 11.86
C LEU A 8 -0.84 -17.36 11.51
N TYR A 9 -1.78 -16.89 10.68
CA TYR A 9 -1.89 -15.48 10.28
C TYR A 9 -2.78 -14.71 11.26
N VAL A 10 -2.28 -13.60 11.81
CA VAL A 10 -3.00 -12.79 12.80
C VAL A 10 -3.15 -11.36 12.28
N SER A 11 -4.39 -10.92 12.07
CA SER A 11 -4.67 -9.59 11.51
C SER A 11 -5.90 -8.92 12.14
N HIS A 12 -5.84 -7.58 12.23
CA HIS A 12 -6.98 -6.74 12.62
C HIS A 12 -7.49 -5.87 11.47
N SER A 13 -7.00 -6.08 10.26
CA SER A 13 -7.21 -5.19 9.10
C SER A 13 -7.98 -5.88 7.98
N PHE A 14 -9.05 -6.61 8.32
CA PHE A 14 -9.93 -7.23 7.35
C PHE A 14 -11.25 -6.44 7.27
N PRO A 15 -11.80 -6.22 6.06
CA PRO A 15 -13.11 -5.61 5.90
C PRO A 15 -14.20 -6.57 6.40
N PRO A 16 -15.37 -6.06 6.84
CA PRO A 16 -16.50 -6.91 7.17
C PRO A 16 -17.03 -7.60 5.91
N PRO A 17 -17.59 -8.81 6.05
CA PRO A 17 -18.22 -9.53 4.93
C PRO A 17 -19.30 -8.67 4.26
N GLY A 18 -19.25 -8.57 2.93
CA GLY A 18 -20.22 -7.81 2.12
C GLY A 18 -19.96 -6.31 2.01
N ASP A 19 -18.99 -5.75 2.76
CA ASP A 19 -18.59 -4.33 2.63
C ASP A 19 -17.06 -4.17 2.56
N PRO A 20 -16.45 -4.44 1.41
CA PRO A 20 -15.00 -4.34 1.23
C PRO A 20 -14.46 -2.90 1.34
N LEU A 21 -15.35 -1.89 1.29
CA LEU A 21 -14.97 -0.47 1.38
C LEU A 21 -14.97 0.06 2.83
N ALA A 22 -15.56 -0.65 3.77
CA ALA A 22 -15.67 -0.21 5.17
C ALA A 22 -14.32 -0.06 5.89
N ASN A 23 -13.24 -0.62 5.34
CA ASN A 23 -11.90 -0.59 5.94
C ASN A 23 -10.82 -0.48 4.84
N VAL A 24 -11.00 0.45 3.88
CA VAL A 24 -10.05 0.62 2.77
C VAL A 24 -8.78 1.34 3.22
N GLY A 25 -7.62 0.74 2.92
CA GLY A 25 -6.31 1.35 3.16
C GLY A 25 -5.16 0.43 2.77
N GLY A 26 -3.94 0.99 2.70
CA GLY A 26 -2.74 0.22 2.33
C GLY A 26 -2.50 -0.97 3.25
N MET A 27 -2.72 -0.84 4.56
CA MET A 27 -2.57 -1.93 5.53
C MET A 27 -3.55 -3.08 5.27
N GLN A 28 -4.82 -2.76 4.95
CA GLN A 28 -5.82 -3.76 4.60
C GLN A 28 -5.43 -4.52 3.33
N ARG A 29 -5.01 -3.81 2.27
CA ARG A 29 -4.59 -4.43 1.00
C ARG A 29 -3.40 -5.37 1.18
N VAL A 30 -2.43 -4.97 1.99
CA VAL A 30 -1.30 -5.84 2.36
C VAL A 30 -1.78 -7.06 3.12
N ALA A 31 -2.64 -6.87 4.13
CA ALA A 31 -3.11 -7.95 4.98
C ALA A 31 -3.95 -8.99 4.21
N THR A 32 -4.91 -8.53 3.40
CA THR A 32 -5.81 -9.43 2.63
C THR A 32 -5.09 -10.06 1.45
N GLY A 33 -4.26 -9.32 0.71
CA GLY A 33 -3.52 -9.83 -0.45
C GLY A 33 -2.50 -10.90 -0.07
N LEU A 34 -1.71 -10.66 0.99
CA LEU A 34 -0.77 -11.67 1.48
C LEU A 34 -1.49 -12.90 2.04
N HIS A 35 -2.59 -12.69 2.78
CA HIS A 35 -3.40 -13.80 3.31
C HIS A 35 -3.89 -14.71 2.17
N ALA A 36 -4.47 -14.14 1.12
CA ALA A 36 -4.94 -14.89 -0.04
C ALA A 36 -3.78 -15.66 -0.72
N ALA A 37 -2.65 -15.00 -0.95
CA ALA A 37 -1.48 -15.63 -1.56
C ALA A 37 -0.89 -16.77 -0.71
N LEU A 38 -0.86 -16.64 0.61
CA LEU A 38 -0.43 -17.72 1.51
C LEU A 38 -1.43 -18.87 1.55
N ALA A 39 -2.74 -18.59 1.46
CA ALA A 39 -3.77 -19.61 1.41
C ALA A 39 -3.72 -20.48 0.13
N GLU A 40 -3.31 -19.88 -0.99
CA GLU A 40 -3.15 -20.55 -2.28
C GLU A 40 -1.75 -21.19 -2.47
N HIS A 41 -0.82 -20.89 -1.57
CA HIS A 41 0.57 -21.33 -1.73
C HIS A 41 0.72 -22.84 -1.43
N PRO A 42 1.25 -23.65 -2.39
CA PRO A 42 1.27 -25.12 -2.29
C PRO A 42 2.16 -25.68 -1.15
N GLY A 43 3.05 -24.85 -0.61
CA GLY A 43 3.93 -25.21 0.51
C GLY A 43 3.43 -24.70 1.86
N VAL A 44 2.20 -24.20 1.98
CA VAL A 44 1.66 -23.59 3.20
C VAL A 44 0.35 -24.25 3.62
N ARG A 45 0.25 -24.53 4.91
CA ARG A 45 -1.02 -24.75 5.60
C ARG A 45 -1.33 -23.53 6.45
N LEU A 46 -2.31 -22.74 6.02
CA LEU A 46 -2.66 -21.47 6.65
C LEU A 46 -3.83 -21.65 7.63
N SER A 47 -3.64 -21.15 8.85
CA SER A 47 -4.69 -20.91 9.84
C SER A 47 -4.78 -19.43 10.13
N SER A 48 -5.96 -18.92 10.50
CA SER A 48 -6.15 -17.46 10.58
C SER A 48 -6.94 -17.07 11.82
N LEU A 49 -6.49 -16.00 12.49
CA LEU A 49 -7.21 -15.29 13.54
C LEU A 49 -7.32 -13.83 13.10
N VAL A 50 -8.46 -13.47 12.51
CA VAL A 50 -8.66 -12.15 11.89
C VAL A 50 -9.82 -11.40 12.55
N LEU A 51 -9.69 -10.08 12.63
CA LEU A 51 -10.77 -9.17 13.00
C LEU A 51 -11.34 -8.54 11.72
N GLU A 52 -12.55 -8.94 11.39
CA GLU A 52 -13.34 -8.33 10.31
C GLU A 52 -14.17 -7.19 10.88
N THR A 53 -13.85 -5.94 10.48
CA THR A 53 -14.47 -4.75 11.07
C THR A 53 -14.33 -3.53 10.17
N SER A 54 -15.26 -2.56 10.30
CA SER A 54 -15.11 -1.22 9.71
C SER A 54 -14.11 -0.37 10.50
N TRP A 55 -13.63 0.73 9.89
CA TRP A 55 -12.77 1.70 10.60
C TRP A 55 -13.44 2.28 11.85
N GLU A 56 -14.74 2.55 11.80
CA GLU A 56 -15.52 3.15 12.88
C GLU A 56 -15.61 2.22 14.10
N GLU A 57 -15.75 0.92 13.85
CA GLU A 57 -15.88 -0.08 14.91
C GLU A 57 -14.55 -0.61 15.44
N THR A 58 -13.47 -0.45 14.69
CA THR A 58 -12.15 -1.01 15.03
C THR A 58 -11.73 -0.62 16.45
N GLY A 59 -11.86 0.65 16.83
CA GLY A 59 -11.46 1.13 18.16
C GLY A 59 -12.18 0.43 19.31
N ARG A 60 -13.46 0.11 19.12
CA ARG A 60 -14.30 -0.57 20.13
C ARG A 60 -14.04 -2.07 20.19
N ARG A 61 -13.85 -2.73 19.05
CA ARG A 61 -13.70 -4.20 18.93
C ARG A 61 -12.28 -4.68 19.22
N MET A 62 -11.27 -3.85 18.93
CA MET A 62 -9.86 -4.19 19.06
C MET A 62 -9.45 -4.71 20.45
N PRO A 63 -9.82 -4.08 21.59
CA PRO A 63 -9.42 -4.58 22.91
C PRO A 63 -9.92 -6.00 23.20
N PHE A 64 -11.16 -6.32 22.82
CA PHE A 64 -11.74 -7.65 23.01
C PHE A 64 -11.06 -8.68 22.10
N PHE A 65 -10.77 -8.31 20.85
CA PHE A 65 -10.03 -9.15 19.92
C PHE A 65 -8.63 -9.47 20.46
N MET A 66 -7.88 -8.47 20.89
CA MET A 66 -6.55 -8.64 21.48
C MET A 66 -6.57 -9.52 22.73
N ALA A 67 -7.57 -9.37 23.60
CA ALA A 67 -7.73 -10.22 24.77
C ALA A 67 -8.05 -11.68 24.40
N GLY A 68 -8.89 -11.89 23.37
CA GLY A 68 -9.19 -13.21 22.83
C GLY A 68 -7.96 -13.91 22.25
N LEU A 69 -7.10 -13.17 21.55
CA LEU A 69 -5.86 -13.67 20.96
C LEU A 69 -4.85 -14.19 21.99
N LEU A 70 -4.85 -13.68 23.23
CA LEU A 70 -3.96 -14.18 24.30
C LEU A 70 -4.21 -15.66 24.64
N ARG A 71 -5.43 -16.14 24.44
CA ARG A 71 -5.81 -17.56 24.60
C ARG A 71 -5.85 -18.29 23.27
N GLY A 72 -6.31 -17.61 22.21
CA GLY A 72 -6.48 -18.18 20.87
C GLY A 72 -5.17 -18.59 20.23
N ILE A 73 -4.14 -17.71 20.24
CA ILE A 73 -2.84 -18.00 19.61
C ILE A 73 -2.17 -19.24 20.22
N PRO A 74 -1.96 -19.36 21.56
CA PRO A 74 -1.34 -20.55 22.14
C PRO A 74 -2.12 -21.84 21.87
N ARG A 75 -3.45 -21.77 21.87
CA ARG A 75 -4.32 -22.91 21.58
C ARG A 75 -4.11 -23.42 20.16
N VAL A 76 -4.20 -22.53 19.15
CA VAL A 76 -4.02 -22.90 17.73
C VAL A 76 -2.59 -23.39 17.47
N VAL A 77 -1.58 -22.74 18.07
CA VAL A 77 -0.16 -23.16 17.96
C VAL A 77 0.01 -24.62 18.44
N GLU A 78 -0.68 -25.01 19.52
CA GLU A 78 -0.60 -26.36 20.06
C GLU A 78 -1.42 -27.38 19.25
N GLU A 79 -2.70 -27.07 19.01
CA GLU A 79 -3.64 -27.98 18.33
C GLU A 79 -3.22 -28.26 16.87
N GLU A 80 -2.76 -27.24 16.15
CA GLU A 80 -2.42 -27.34 14.73
C GLU A 80 -0.93 -27.48 14.46
N ARG A 81 -0.10 -27.49 15.51
CA ARG A 81 1.37 -27.62 15.44
C ARG A 81 1.97 -26.55 14.52
N ILE A 82 1.61 -25.28 14.74
CA ILE A 82 2.04 -24.14 13.95
C ILE A 82 3.57 -23.98 13.98
N ASP A 83 4.18 -23.80 12.81
CA ASP A 83 5.62 -23.53 12.66
C ASP A 83 5.95 -22.04 12.81
N ALA A 84 5.03 -21.13 12.40
CA ALA A 84 5.21 -19.68 12.50
C ALA A 84 3.91 -18.92 12.78
N VAL A 85 3.93 -17.95 13.68
CA VAL A 85 2.87 -16.96 13.89
C VAL A 85 3.27 -15.67 13.19
N LEU A 86 2.49 -15.26 12.19
CA LEU A 86 2.74 -14.07 11.37
C LEU A 86 1.73 -12.98 11.70
N PHE A 87 2.17 -11.91 12.35
CA PHE A 87 1.38 -10.73 12.64
C PHE A 87 1.40 -9.76 11.44
N SER A 88 0.24 -9.37 10.95
CA SER A 88 0.11 -8.46 9.80
C SER A 88 0.48 -7.00 10.08
N SER A 89 0.75 -6.65 11.34
CA SER A 89 1.13 -5.30 11.75
C SER A 89 1.81 -5.29 13.12
N MET A 90 2.47 -4.18 13.45
CA MET A 90 3.06 -3.96 14.78
C MET A 90 2.02 -3.89 15.89
N VAL A 91 0.76 -3.55 15.60
CA VAL A 91 -0.32 -3.48 16.58
C VAL A 91 -0.63 -4.89 17.13
N THR A 92 -0.89 -5.85 16.24
CA THR A 92 -1.12 -7.26 16.64
C THR A 92 0.15 -7.92 17.16
N ALA A 93 1.33 -7.54 16.66
CA ALA A 93 2.62 -8.02 17.13
C ALA A 93 2.94 -7.65 18.60
N ALA A 94 2.22 -6.70 19.21
CA ALA A 94 2.34 -6.43 20.65
C ALA A 94 2.10 -7.69 21.49
N LEU A 95 1.31 -8.64 20.99
CA LEU A 95 1.06 -9.94 21.63
C LEU A 95 2.30 -10.86 21.66
N ALA A 96 3.31 -10.59 20.86
CA ALA A 96 4.57 -11.34 20.91
C ALA A 96 5.21 -11.27 22.31
N LEU A 97 5.09 -10.13 23.00
CA LEU A 97 5.68 -9.96 24.34
C LEU A 97 5.15 -10.98 25.38
N PRO A 98 3.84 -11.06 25.65
CA PRO A 98 3.31 -12.01 26.62
C PRO A 98 3.35 -13.46 26.13
N LEU A 99 3.36 -13.69 24.79
CA LEU A 99 3.24 -15.03 24.22
C LEU A 99 4.57 -15.68 23.86
N ARG A 100 5.68 -14.93 23.77
CA ARG A 100 6.99 -15.42 23.30
C ARG A 100 7.38 -16.77 23.94
N ARG A 101 7.37 -16.85 25.27
CA ARG A 101 7.79 -18.09 25.98
C ARG A 101 6.92 -19.29 25.62
N ARG A 102 5.60 -19.10 25.51
CA ARG A 102 4.65 -20.18 25.20
C ARG A 102 4.79 -20.66 23.75
N VAL A 103 4.96 -19.73 22.82
CA VAL A 103 5.10 -20.02 21.39
C VAL A 103 6.46 -20.67 21.11
N ALA A 104 7.55 -20.11 21.67
CA ALA A 104 8.89 -20.67 21.52
C ALA A 104 9.04 -22.07 22.14
N ALA A 105 8.33 -22.37 23.25
CA ALA A 105 8.31 -23.71 23.86
C ALA A 105 7.71 -24.79 22.94
N ARG A 106 6.99 -24.39 21.89
CA ARG A 106 6.44 -25.29 20.85
C ARG A 106 7.27 -25.29 19.57
N GLY A 107 8.42 -24.58 19.56
CA GLY A 107 9.30 -24.45 18.38
C GLY A 107 8.77 -23.53 17.30
N ALA A 108 7.69 -22.75 17.55
CA ALA A 108 7.13 -21.85 16.58
C ALA A 108 7.82 -20.48 16.59
N VAL A 109 7.97 -19.90 15.40
CA VAL A 109 8.58 -18.59 15.14
C VAL A 109 7.55 -17.47 15.30
N LEU A 110 7.94 -16.34 15.90
CA LEU A 110 7.14 -15.12 15.93
C LEU A 110 7.67 -14.13 14.91
N ALA A 111 6.83 -13.75 13.95
CA ALA A 111 7.16 -12.80 12.90
C ALA A 111 6.11 -11.69 12.79
N ALA A 112 6.52 -10.49 12.35
CA ALA A 112 5.60 -9.39 12.11
C ALA A 112 5.93 -8.65 10.82
N ILE A 113 4.91 -8.04 10.22
CA ILE A 113 4.99 -7.20 9.01
C ILE A 113 4.77 -5.73 9.42
N PRO A 114 5.82 -4.96 9.70
CA PRO A 114 5.72 -3.52 9.87
C PRO A 114 5.36 -2.84 8.55
N VAL A 115 4.31 -1.99 8.56
CA VAL A 115 3.79 -1.33 7.34
C VAL A 115 4.07 0.17 7.28
N GLY A 116 4.88 0.70 8.19
CA GLY A 116 5.33 2.08 8.23
C GLY A 116 4.73 2.86 9.40
N ARG A 117 3.55 3.45 9.25
CA ARG A 117 2.92 4.26 10.30
C ARG A 117 2.66 3.49 11.60
N ASP A 118 2.46 2.21 11.54
CA ASP A 118 2.32 1.34 12.71
C ASP A 118 3.62 1.20 13.52
N VAL A 119 4.76 1.58 12.96
CA VAL A 119 6.04 1.68 13.68
C VAL A 119 6.23 3.08 14.29
N THR A 120 5.79 4.13 13.58
CA THR A 120 6.08 5.53 13.88
C THR A 120 4.95 6.27 14.60
N LEU A 121 3.81 5.61 14.89
CA LEU A 121 2.62 6.22 15.50
C LEU A 121 3.01 7.05 16.75
N PRO A 122 2.74 8.39 16.79
CA PRO A 122 3.28 9.29 17.82
C PRO A 122 2.48 9.22 19.13
N VAL A 123 2.31 8.03 19.68
CA VAL A 123 1.64 7.77 20.96
C VAL A 123 2.70 7.28 21.96
N ARG A 124 3.00 8.09 22.99
CA ARG A 124 4.08 7.81 23.95
C ARG A 124 4.08 6.38 24.54
N PRO A 125 2.97 5.83 25.07
CA PRO A 125 2.95 4.46 25.56
C PRO A 125 3.26 3.43 24.49
N TYR A 126 2.77 3.67 23.28
CA TYR A 126 3.03 2.79 22.14
C TYR A 126 4.51 2.82 21.73
N GLN A 127 5.12 4.01 21.62
CA GLN A 127 6.54 4.14 21.28
C GLN A 127 7.48 3.55 22.34
N TRP A 128 7.06 3.49 23.61
CA TRP A 128 7.76 2.75 24.66
C TRP A 128 7.66 1.24 24.49
N LEU A 129 6.56 0.74 23.90
CA LEU A 129 6.30 -0.67 23.67
C LEU A 129 7.02 -1.20 22.42
N VAL A 130 7.05 -0.43 21.32
CA VAL A 130 7.60 -0.84 20.01
C VAL A 130 8.99 -1.49 20.09
N PRO A 131 10.01 -0.92 20.78
CA PRO A 131 11.33 -1.55 20.86
C PRO A 131 11.33 -2.93 21.54
N ARG A 132 10.44 -3.12 22.50
CA ARG A 132 10.28 -4.40 23.20
C ARG A 132 9.64 -5.46 22.30
N VAL A 133 8.62 -5.06 21.56
CA VAL A 133 7.97 -5.92 20.57
C VAL A 133 8.96 -6.35 19.51
N LEU A 134 9.70 -5.41 18.89
CA LEU A 134 10.70 -5.71 17.86
C LEU A 134 11.76 -6.72 18.34
N ARG A 135 12.25 -6.57 19.57
CA ARG A 135 13.22 -7.52 20.16
C ARG A 135 12.62 -8.88 20.50
N SER A 136 11.30 -8.96 20.67
CA SER A 136 10.62 -10.22 20.97
C SER A 136 10.30 -11.06 19.73
N LEU A 137 10.43 -10.50 18.53
CA LEU A 137 10.18 -11.19 17.27
C LEU A 137 11.45 -11.95 16.81
N ASP A 138 11.24 -13.08 16.16
CA ASP A 138 12.30 -13.87 15.52
C ASP A 138 12.56 -13.40 14.09
N ARG A 139 11.52 -12.81 13.43
CA ARG A 139 11.60 -12.12 12.12
C ARG A 139 10.80 -10.83 12.14
N VAL A 140 11.40 -9.77 11.62
CA VAL A 140 10.78 -8.48 11.36
C VAL A 140 10.80 -8.29 9.85
N LEU A 141 9.62 -8.28 9.21
CA LEU A 141 9.45 -8.32 7.76
C LEU A 141 8.86 -6.99 7.26
N PRO A 142 9.61 -5.86 7.35
CA PRO A 142 9.09 -4.56 6.93
C PRO A 142 8.87 -4.52 5.42
N ILE A 143 7.82 -3.81 5.00
CA ILE A 143 7.41 -3.73 3.58
C ILE A 143 8.32 -2.84 2.71
N SER A 144 9.25 -2.09 3.32
CA SER A 144 10.17 -1.20 2.61
C SER A 144 11.47 -0.99 3.37
N ARG A 145 12.51 -0.51 2.67
CA ARG A 145 13.77 -0.07 3.29
C ARG A 145 13.57 1.11 4.24
N ALA A 146 12.60 1.98 3.94
CA ALA A 146 12.25 3.08 4.84
C ALA A 146 11.66 2.56 6.16
N THR A 147 10.70 1.63 6.09
CA THR A 147 10.14 0.99 7.28
C THR A 147 11.18 0.17 8.04
N ALA A 148 12.11 -0.49 7.33
CA ALA A 148 13.23 -1.20 7.96
C ALA A 148 14.13 -0.27 8.77
N ARG A 149 14.49 0.91 8.22
CA ARG A 149 15.26 1.94 8.97
C ARG A 149 14.54 2.37 10.24
N GLU A 150 13.23 2.57 10.19
CA GLU A 150 12.43 2.91 11.37
C GLU A 150 12.42 1.81 12.44
N CYS A 151 12.38 0.53 12.01
CA CYS A 151 12.50 -0.62 12.92
C CYS A 151 13.89 -0.69 13.57
N LEU A 152 14.95 -0.54 12.77
CA LEU A 152 16.34 -0.54 13.25
C LEU A 152 16.60 0.61 14.22
N ALA A 153 16.14 1.82 13.91
CA ALA A 153 16.27 2.99 14.78
C ALA A 153 15.56 2.81 16.13
N ARG A 154 14.56 1.91 16.21
CA ARG A 154 13.86 1.53 17.44
C ARG A 154 14.40 0.26 18.08
N GLY A 155 15.55 -0.22 17.63
CA GLY A 155 16.29 -1.31 18.24
C GLY A 155 15.81 -2.71 17.86
N ALA A 156 15.26 -2.88 16.64
CA ALA A 156 15.12 -4.20 16.03
C ALA A 156 16.53 -4.81 15.81
N PRO A 157 16.75 -6.10 16.13
CA PRO A 157 18.02 -6.78 15.83
C PRO A 157 18.24 -6.83 14.31
N PRO A 158 19.36 -6.30 13.78
CA PRO A 158 19.57 -6.21 12.32
C PRO A 158 19.48 -7.56 11.60
N GLU A 159 19.96 -8.62 12.23
CA GLU A 159 19.95 -9.99 11.69
C GLU A 159 18.54 -10.60 11.56
N ARG A 160 17.53 -9.97 12.18
CA ARG A 160 16.14 -10.39 12.13
C ARG A 160 15.29 -9.56 11.19
N VAL A 161 15.85 -8.46 10.65
CA VAL A 161 15.14 -7.52 9.77
C VAL A 161 15.38 -7.90 8.31
N HIS A 162 14.30 -8.30 7.61
CA HIS A 162 14.34 -8.66 6.20
C HIS A 162 13.25 -7.90 5.45
N VAL A 163 13.61 -7.05 4.50
CA VAL A 163 12.65 -6.29 3.71
C VAL A 163 11.93 -7.23 2.74
N VAL A 164 10.60 -7.29 2.83
CA VAL A 164 9.75 -8.02 1.89
C VAL A 164 8.70 -7.04 1.37
N PRO A 165 8.74 -6.67 0.07
CA PRO A 165 7.82 -5.68 -0.49
C PRO A 165 6.38 -6.19 -0.50
N CYS A 166 5.42 -5.26 -0.68
CA CYS A 166 4.04 -5.63 -0.91
C CYS A 166 3.86 -6.21 -2.31
N GLY A 167 2.95 -7.15 -2.43
CA GLY A 167 2.49 -7.66 -3.72
C GLY A 167 1.34 -6.85 -4.30
N VAL A 168 1.00 -7.17 -5.54
CA VAL A 168 -0.17 -6.66 -6.26
C VAL A 168 -0.85 -7.80 -7.01
N ASP A 169 -2.19 -7.70 -7.13
CA ASP A 169 -2.99 -8.65 -7.89
C ASP A 169 -2.85 -8.38 -9.39
N THR A 170 -2.04 -9.20 -10.06
CA THR A 170 -1.75 -9.07 -11.48
C THR A 170 -2.96 -9.36 -12.38
N ALA A 171 -3.96 -10.09 -11.90
CA ALA A 171 -5.18 -10.38 -12.65
C ALA A 171 -6.18 -9.22 -12.56
N ALA A 172 -6.32 -8.61 -11.37
CA ALA A 172 -7.27 -7.52 -11.15
C ALA A 172 -6.87 -6.22 -11.88
N PHE A 173 -5.56 -5.95 -12.03
CA PHE A 173 -5.01 -4.68 -12.55
C PHE A 173 -4.25 -4.83 -13.87
N ALA A 174 -4.72 -5.69 -14.79
CA ALA A 174 -4.07 -5.84 -16.09
C ALA A 174 -4.22 -4.59 -16.96
N ARG A 175 -3.16 -4.29 -17.74
CA ARG A 175 -3.15 -3.20 -18.71
C ARG A 175 -4.24 -3.41 -19.77
N PRO A 176 -5.04 -2.38 -20.14
CA PRO A 176 -6.06 -2.49 -21.17
C PRO A 176 -5.42 -2.65 -22.55
N VAL A 177 -6.07 -3.45 -23.41
CA VAL A 177 -5.69 -3.61 -24.82
C VAL A 177 -6.09 -2.37 -25.62
N ASP A 178 -7.32 -1.86 -25.36
CA ASP A 178 -7.86 -0.64 -25.97
C ASP A 178 -7.96 0.48 -24.91
N ARG A 179 -7.06 1.45 -25.01
CA ARG A 179 -7.03 2.60 -24.10
C ARG A 179 -8.14 3.60 -24.36
N ALA A 180 -8.60 3.74 -25.60
CA ALA A 180 -9.68 4.67 -25.94
C ALA A 180 -11.01 4.18 -25.32
N ALA A 181 -11.30 2.89 -25.47
CA ALA A 181 -12.46 2.28 -24.83
C ALA A 181 -12.35 2.37 -23.29
N ALA A 182 -11.20 2.06 -22.70
CA ALA A 182 -11.00 2.17 -21.26
C ALA A 182 -11.19 3.60 -20.73
N ARG A 183 -10.78 4.61 -21.50
CA ARG A 183 -11.01 6.03 -21.18
C ARG A 183 -12.51 6.37 -21.22
N ALA A 184 -13.21 5.94 -22.26
CA ALA A 184 -14.65 6.18 -22.36
C ALA A 184 -15.41 5.53 -21.19
N GLU A 185 -15.06 4.31 -20.81
CA GLU A 185 -15.61 3.64 -19.64
C GLU A 185 -15.32 4.38 -18.32
N LEU A 186 -14.10 4.93 -18.16
CA LEU A 186 -13.73 5.74 -17.01
C LEU A 186 -14.60 6.98 -16.93
N LEU A 187 -14.65 7.77 -18.00
CA LEU A 187 -15.40 9.04 -18.01
C LEU A 187 -16.88 8.81 -17.76
N ALA A 188 -17.48 7.76 -18.33
CA ALA A 188 -18.84 7.36 -18.05
C ALA A 188 -19.05 6.97 -16.58
N ALA A 189 -18.12 6.22 -15.98
CA ALA A 189 -18.21 5.80 -14.58
C ALA A 189 -18.07 6.96 -13.58
N LEU A 190 -17.39 8.05 -13.96
CA LEU A 190 -17.24 9.25 -13.14
C LEU A 190 -18.47 10.18 -13.21
N GLY A 191 -19.45 9.92 -14.08
CA GLY A 191 -20.66 10.74 -14.20
C GLY A 191 -20.34 12.22 -14.44
N ASP A 192 -20.84 13.10 -13.58
CA ASP A 192 -20.59 14.55 -13.71
C ASP A 192 -19.10 14.91 -13.62
N ALA A 193 -18.30 14.17 -12.84
CA ALA A 193 -16.85 14.39 -12.77
C ALA A 193 -16.11 13.99 -14.07
N GLY A 194 -16.72 13.16 -14.90
CA GLY A 194 -16.19 12.80 -16.22
C GLY A 194 -16.70 13.66 -17.37
N ARG A 195 -17.73 14.50 -17.10
CA ARG A 195 -18.31 15.37 -18.12
C ARG A 195 -17.33 16.44 -18.56
N ASP A 196 -17.39 16.83 -19.83
CA ASP A 196 -16.59 17.91 -20.43
C ASP A 196 -15.07 17.71 -20.34
N VAL A 197 -14.60 16.48 -20.14
CA VAL A 197 -13.17 16.16 -20.25
C VAL A 197 -12.83 16.03 -21.74
N PRO A 198 -11.86 16.85 -22.26
CA PRO A 198 -11.47 16.76 -23.65
C PRO A 198 -10.97 15.35 -24.04
N PRO A 199 -11.34 14.83 -25.22
CA PRO A 199 -10.91 13.48 -25.65
C PRO A 199 -9.39 13.30 -25.65
N ASP A 200 -8.66 14.34 -26.08
CA ASP A 200 -7.20 14.34 -26.21
C ASP A 200 -6.47 14.82 -24.93
N ALA A 201 -7.22 15.13 -23.87
CA ALA A 201 -6.63 15.57 -22.62
C ALA A 201 -5.58 14.56 -22.08
N LEU A 202 -4.50 15.06 -21.49
CA LEU A 202 -3.62 14.23 -20.67
C LEU A 202 -4.27 14.03 -19.30
N LEU A 203 -4.68 12.81 -18.99
CA LEU A 203 -5.30 12.47 -17.72
C LEU A 203 -4.27 12.06 -16.68
N LEU A 204 -4.02 12.92 -15.73
CA LEU A 204 -3.29 12.57 -14.51
C LEU A 204 -4.25 11.97 -13.50
N CYS A 205 -3.83 10.99 -12.73
CA CYS A 205 -4.62 10.52 -11.61
C CYS A 205 -3.79 10.32 -10.35
N SER A 206 -4.46 10.46 -9.20
CA SER A 206 -3.98 10.03 -7.89
C SER A 206 -5.12 9.38 -7.14
N VAL A 207 -4.80 8.42 -6.28
CA VAL A 207 -5.79 7.76 -5.41
C VAL A 207 -5.23 7.59 -4.01
N GLY A 208 -6.06 7.87 -3.03
CA GLY A 208 -5.72 7.63 -1.63
C GLY A 208 -6.45 8.52 -0.66
N ARG A 209 -6.23 8.25 0.64
CA ARG A 209 -6.80 9.10 1.69
C ARG A 209 -6.17 10.49 1.64
N HIS A 210 -6.98 11.54 1.61
CA HIS A 210 -6.52 12.92 1.54
C HIS A 210 -5.90 13.36 2.87
N GLN A 211 -4.63 13.03 3.05
CA GLN A 211 -3.80 13.40 4.20
C GLN A 211 -2.68 14.33 3.75
N GLU A 212 -2.13 15.11 4.69
CA GLU A 212 -1.10 16.12 4.40
C GLU A 212 0.10 15.51 3.64
N ARG A 213 0.64 14.38 4.13
CA ARG A 213 1.79 13.71 3.51
C ARG A 213 1.59 13.29 2.06
N LYS A 214 0.32 13.15 1.59
CA LYS A 214 0.02 12.80 0.19
C LYS A 214 0.28 13.94 -0.79
N GLY A 215 0.40 15.17 -0.29
CA GLY A 215 0.80 16.34 -1.09
C GLY A 215 -0.18 16.78 -2.16
N PHE A 216 -1.42 16.25 -2.17
CA PHE A 216 -2.40 16.56 -3.22
C PHE A 216 -2.76 18.05 -3.25
N GLN A 217 -2.89 18.69 -2.07
CA GLN A 217 -3.11 20.12 -1.98
C GLN A 217 -1.94 20.89 -2.60
N TRP A 218 -0.70 20.51 -2.27
CA TRP A 218 0.49 21.13 -2.83
C TRP A 218 0.56 20.97 -4.36
N PHE A 219 0.23 19.81 -4.89
CA PHE A 219 0.22 19.57 -6.34
C PHE A 219 -0.80 20.43 -7.07
N VAL A 220 -2.02 20.57 -6.50
CA VAL A 220 -3.08 21.44 -7.03
C VAL A 220 -2.67 22.92 -6.96
N ASP A 221 -1.98 23.32 -5.90
CA ASP A 221 -1.60 24.72 -5.67
C ASP A 221 -0.38 25.17 -6.50
N GLU A 222 0.65 24.31 -6.59
CA GLU A 222 1.96 24.71 -7.10
C GLU A 222 2.31 24.13 -8.49
N VAL A 223 1.76 22.98 -8.85
CA VAL A 223 2.12 22.28 -10.09
C VAL A 223 1.06 22.45 -11.17
N LEU A 224 -0.19 22.16 -10.85
CA LEU A 224 -1.26 22.09 -11.83
C LEU A 224 -1.55 23.42 -12.54
N PRO A 225 -1.48 24.61 -11.90
CA PRO A 225 -1.66 25.90 -12.58
C PRO A 225 -0.64 26.19 -13.68
N ARG A 226 0.50 25.51 -13.65
CA ARG A 226 1.62 25.69 -14.58
C ARG A 226 1.60 24.72 -15.77
N LEU A 227 0.64 23.80 -15.79
CA LEU A 227 0.43 22.84 -16.86
C LEU A 227 -0.60 23.36 -17.88
N PRO A 228 -0.56 22.91 -19.13
CA PRO A 228 -1.54 23.25 -20.17
C PRO A 228 -2.98 22.95 -19.75
N ASP A 229 -3.94 23.65 -20.36
CA ASP A 229 -5.37 23.53 -20.00
C ASP A 229 -5.98 22.17 -20.37
N ASP A 230 -5.39 21.44 -21.30
CA ASP A 230 -5.74 20.08 -21.68
C ASP A 230 -5.15 19.01 -20.77
N VAL A 231 -4.48 19.39 -19.67
CA VAL A 231 -4.08 18.48 -18.62
C VAL A 231 -5.13 18.45 -17.51
N VAL A 232 -5.80 17.30 -17.34
CA VAL A 232 -6.87 17.10 -16.34
C VAL A 232 -6.40 16.19 -15.24
N TYR A 233 -6.70 16.54 -14.00
CA TYR A 233 -6.31 15.79 -12.80
C TYR A 233 -7.50 15.15 -12.11
N LEU A 234 -7.49 13.82 -12.02
CA LEU A 234 -8.51 13.00 -11.38
C LEU A 234 -7.98 12.55 -10.01
N LEU A 235 -8.56 13.06 -8.92
CA LEU A 235 -8.14 12.75 -7.56
C LEU A 235 -9.23 11.97 -6.83
N GLY A 236 -9.08 10.64 -6.81
CA GLY A 236 -9.96 9.71 -6.09
C GLY A 236 -9.59 9.57 -4.61
N GLY A 237 -10.63 9.52 -3.78
CA GLY A 237 -10.48 9.38 -2.33
C GLY A 237 -11.11 10.52 -1.54
N ASP A 238 -10.92 10.46 -0.22
CA ASP A 238 -11.40 11.48 0.71
C ASP A 238 -10.52 11.52 1.96
N GLY A 239 -10.66 12.56 2.78
CA GLY A 239 -9.93 12.68 4.05
C GLY A 239 -9.87 14.09 4.61
N PRO A 240 -9.10 14.28 5.69
CA PRO A 240 -9.03 15.57 6.40
C PRO A 240 -8.62 16.75 5.52
N MET A 241 -7.82 16.50 4.45
CA MET A 241 -7.36 17.55 3.55
C MET A 241 -8.33 17.88 2.41
N THR A 242 -9.42 17.13 2.23
CA THR A 242 -10.38 17.36 1.13
C THR A 242 -10.92 18.80 1.09
N PRO A 243 -11.33 19.43 2.23
CA PRO A 243 -11.78 20.83 2.20
C PRO A 243 -10.69 21.81 1.75
N ALA A 244 -9.44 21.57 2.17
CA ALA A 244 -8.31 22.41 1.77
C ALA A 244 -7.97 22.25 0.30
N ILE A 245 -8.06 21.03 -0.26
CA ILE A 245 -7.87 20.78 -1.69
C ILE A 245 -8.94 21.49 -2.50
N ARG A 246 -10.23 21.37 -2.13
CA ARG A 246 -11.35 22.04 -2.82
C ARG A 246 -11.17 23.56 -2.86
N ARG A 247 -10.80 24.15 -1.71
CA ARG A 247 -10.50 25.58 -1.63
C ARG A 247 -9.39 25.99 -2.59
N LYS A 248 -8.30 25.21 -2.70
CA LYS A 248 -7.22 25.50 -3.65
C LYS A 248 -7.66 25.37 -5.10
N VAL A 249 -8.51 24.43 -5.43
CA VAL A 249 -9.12 24.33 -6.78
C VAL A 249 -9.90 25.61 -7.13
N GLU A 250 -10.70 26.12 -6.18
CA GLU A 250 -11.46 27.37 -6.36
C GLU A 250 -10.53 28.59 -6.46
N GLU A 251 -9.60 28.78 -5.52
CA GLU A 251 -8.66 29.89 -5.49
C GLU A 251 -7.80 29.99 -6.76
N ARG A 252 -7.46 28.84 -7.36
CA ARG A 252 -6.66 28.77 -8.60
C ARG A 252 -7.49 28.71 -9.89
N GLY A 253 -8.82 28.74 -9.80
CA GLY A 253 -9.70 28.67 -10.98
C GLY A 253 -9.63 27.33 -11.73
N LEU A 254 -9.29 26.22 -11.04
CA LEU A 254 -9.02 24.92 -11.65
C LEU A 254 -10.24 24.00 -11.73
N GLY A 255 -11.46 24.51 -11.51
CA GLY A 255 -12.69 23.69 -11.47
C GLY A 255 -12.94 22.87 -12.75
N ALA A 256 -12.51 23.39 -13.92
CA ALA A 256 -12.60 22.68 -15.20
C ALA A 256 -11.53 21.58 -15.37
N ARG A 257 -10.47 21.57 -14.56
CA ARG A 257 -9.30 20.69 -14.73
C ARG A 257 -9.09 19.71 -13.59
N VAL A 258 -9.69 19.94 -12.43
CA VAL A 258 -9.60 19.03 -11.25
C VAL A 258 -10.94 18.38 -11.03
N ARG A 259 -10.94 17.05 -10.98
CA ARG A 259 -12.12 16.25 -10.71
C ARG A 259 -11.92 15.48 -9.39
N LEU A 260 -12.86 15.65 -8.48
CA LEU A 260 -12.86 15.06 -7.13
C LEU A 260 -14.08 14.13 -6.98
N PRO A 261 -14.03 12.90 -7.52
CA PRO A 261 -15.16 11.96 -7.45
C PRO A 261 -15.44 11.44 -6.03
N GLY A 262 -14.61 11.79 -5.05
CA GLY A 262 -14.71 11.25 -3.70
C GLY A 262 -14.20 9.82 -3.59
N GLN A 263 -14.73 9.05 -2.65
CA GLN A 263 -14.43 7.63 -2.55
C GLN A 263 -14.97 6.89 -3.77
N VAL A 264 -14.12 6.11 -4.41
CA VAL A 264 -14.46 5.30 -5.59
C VAL A 264 -14.53 3.82 -5.23
N SER A 265 -15.45 3.09 -5.87
CA SER A 265 -15.51 1.64 -5.76
C SER A 265 -14.26 0.98 -6.35
N GLU A 266 -14.01 -0.28 -6.00
CA GLU A 266 -12.93 -1.08 -6.63
C GLU A 266 -13.06 -1.14 -8.16
N GLU A 267 -14.28 -1.23 -8.68
CA GLU A 267 -14.56 -1.22 -10.12
C GLU A 267 -14.17 0.11 -10.75
N THR A 268 -14.63 1.24 -10.16
CA THR A 268 -14.29 2.59 -10.63
C THR A 268 -12.79 2.87 -10.50
N LEU A 269 -12.13 2.36 -9.45
CA LEU A 269 -10.70 2.46 -9.28
C LEU A 269 -9.93 1.78 -10.43
N ARG A 270 -10.34 0.57 -10.80
CA ARG A 270 -9.74 -0.12 -11.95
C ARG A 270 -9.94 0.63 -13.25
N LYS A 271 -11.14 1.19 -13.47
CA LYS A 271 -11.43 2.06 -14.63
C LYS A 271 -10.53 3.32 -14.61
N LEU A 272 -10.35 3.93 -13.44
CA LEU A 272 -9.47 5.09 -13.26
C LEU A 272 -8.03 4.79 -13.70
N TYR A 273 -7.44 3.69 -13.23
CA TYR A 273 -6.10 3.31 -13.62
C TYR A 273 -6.00 2.90 -15.11
N ARG A 274 -7.01 2.26 -15.66
CA ARG A 274 -6.99 1.85 -17.08
C ARG A 274 -7.19 3.00 -18.05
N GLY A 275 -7.98 4.01 -17.67
CA GLY A 275 -8.36 5.15 -18.54
C GLY A 275 -7.46 6.38 -18.40
N ALA A 276 -6.71 6.53 -17.30
CA ALA A 276 -5.76 7.63 -17.10
C ALA A 276 -4.45 7.40 -17.87
N ASP A 277 -3.58 8.40 -17.94
CA ASP A 277 -2.31 8.39 -18.66
C ASP A 277 -1.10 8.30 -17.73
N LEU A 278 -1.11 9.03 -16.61
CA LEU A 278 -0.03 9.09 -15.63
C LEU A 278 -0.58 8.97 -14.21
N PHE A 279 0.13 8.27 -13.36
CA PHE A 279 -0.15 8.27 -11.92
C PHE A 279 0.78 9.25 -11.22
N VAL A 280 0.22 10.14 -10.39
CA VAL A 280 0.98 11.15 -9.64
C VAL A 280 0.95 10.85 -8.16
N MET A 281 2.12 10.75 -7.53
CA MET A 281 2.29 10.53 -6.09
C MET A 281 3.13 11.66 -5.48
N PRO A 282 2.55 12.86 -5.30
CA PRO A 282 3.30 14.08 -5.02
C PRO A 282 3.55 14.28 -3.52
N ASN A 283 3.91 13.21 -2.82
CA ASN A 283 4.06 13.21 -1.38
C ASN A 283 4.98 14.34 -0.89
N VAL A 284 4.64 14.87 0.29
CA VAL A 284 5.45 15.85 0.99
C VAL A 284 5.93 15.28 2.33
N PRO A 285 7.14 15.67 2.78
CA PRO A 285 7.64 15.18 4.07
C PRO A 285 6.82 15.75 5.22
N VAL A 286 6.34 14.88 6.11
CA VAL A 286 5.63 15.22 7.35
C VAL A 286 6.30 14.48 8.50
N PRO A 287 6.80 15.17 9.54
CA PRO A 287 7.48 14.52 10.65
C PRO A 287 6.61 13.44 11.33
N GLY A 288 7.12 12.23 11.39
CA GLY A 288 6.44 11.10 12.03
C GLY A 288 5.29 10.45 11.24
N ASP A 289 4.96 10.93 10.03
CA ASP A 289 3.93 10.35 9.16
C ASP A 289 4.55 9.94 7.81
N ILE A 290 5.22 8.80 7.78
CA ILE A 290 5.92 8.27 6.60
C ILE A 290 4.98 7.54 5.65
N GLU A 291 5.30 7.56 4.35
CA GLU A 291 4.72 6.65 3.38
C GLU A 291 5.44 5.30 3.43
N GLY A 292 4.73 4.26 3.90
CA GLY A 292 5.33 2.95 4.10
C GLY A 292 5.78 2.27 2.80
N PHE A 293 4.95 2.34 1.74
CA PHE A 293 5.25 1.71 0.46
C PHE A 293 4.51 2.34 -0.73
N GLY A 294 3.17 2.53 -0.63
CA GLY A 294 2.35 3.09 -1.72
C GLY A 294 1.89 2.05 -2.75
N VAL A 295 1.16 1.01 -2.29
CA VAL A 295 0.62 -0.08 -3.13
C VAL A 295 -0.14 0.43 -4.36
N VAL A 296 -0.83 1.56 -4.27
CA VAL A 296 -1.55 2.21 -5.37
C VAL A 296 -0.68 2.49 -6.61
N MET A 297 0.63 2.66 -6.42
CA MET A 297 1.57 2.83 -7.53
C MET A 297 1.80 1.52 -8.29
N LEU A 298 1.77 0.38 -7.60
CA LEU A 298 1.85 -0.93 -8.24
C LEU A 298 0.58 -1.22 -9.06
N GLU A 299 -0.59 -0.93 -8.48
CA GLU A 299 -1.88 -1.10 -9.15
C GLU A 299 -1.96 -0.25 -10.44
N ALA A 300 -1.58 1.03 -10.32
CA ALA A 300 -1.48 1.94 -11.45
C ALA A 300 -0.46 1.45 -12.50
N GLY A 301 0.73 1.06 -12.05
CA GLY A 301 1.80 0.55 -12.92
C GLY A 301 1.38 -0.68 -13.72
N LEU A 302 0.69 -1.64 -13.10
CA LEU A 302 0.13 -2.82 -13.81
C LEU A 302 -0.86 -2.43 -14.90
N CYS A 303 -1.68 -1.41 -14.68
CA CYS A 303 -2.58 -0.86 -15.69
C CYS A 303 -1.83 -0.05 -16.78
N GLY A 304 -0.52 0.08 -16.67
CA GLY A 304 0.33 0.79 -17.62
C GLY A 304 0.37 2.31 -17.39
N LEU A 305 0.22 2.79 -16.16
CA LEU A 305 0.46 4.18 -15.84
C LEU A 305 1.90 4.36 -15.37
N PRO A 306 2.75 5.10 -16.10
CA PRO A 306 4.01 5.54 -15.56
C PRO A 306 3.78 6.44 -14.33
N VAL A 307 4.56 6.21 -13.27
CA VAL A 307 4.41 6.90 -11.99
C VAL A 307 5.32 8.13 -11.94
N LEU A 308 4.78 9.30 -11.62
CA LEU A 308 5.54 10.49 -11.25
C LEU A 308 5.43 10.66 -9.73
N ALA A 309 6.48 10.34 -9.00
CA ALA A 309 6.42 10.27 -7.55
C ALA A 309 7.51 11.11 -6.87
N ALA A 310 7.19 11.63 -5.69
CA ALA A 310 8.18 12.28 -4.84
C ALA A 310 9.24 11.26 -4.38
N ASP A 311 10.52 11.64 -4.45
CA ASP A 311 11.65 10.82 -4.00
C ASP A 311 11.73 10.78 -2.46
N LEU A 312 10.79 10.06 -1.86
CA LEU A 312 10.62 9.94 -0.41
C LEU A 312 10.45 8.48 0.02
N GLU A 313 10.97 8.18 1.18
CA GLU A 313 10.62 7.03 2.03
C GLU A 313 10.45 5.69 1.29
N GLY A 314 9.30 5.03 1.48
CA GLY A 314 8.97 3.74 0.86
C GLY A 314 8.60 3.84 -0.63
N ILE A 315 8.35 5.03 -1.15
CA ILE A 315 8.10 5.27 -2.59
C ILE A 315 9.30 4.82 -3.44
N ARG A 316 10.53 5.03 -2.92
CA ARG A 316 11.78 4.59 -3.55
C ARG A 316 11.89 3.07 -3.75
N ASP A 317 11.12 2.30 -3.02
CA ASP A 317 11.12 0.84 -3.13
C ASP A 317 10.12 0.32 -4.18
N VAL A 318 9.22 1.20 -4.65
CA VAL A 318 8.17 0.88 -5.63
C VAL A 318 8.52 1.37 -7.01
N VAL A 319 9.02 2.61 -7.13
CA VAL A 319 9.30 3.23 -8.42
C VAL A 319 10.73 2.90 -8.88
N ARG A 320 10.84 2.27 -10.03
CA ARG A 320 12.10 2.04 -10.74
C ARG A 320 12.28 3.11 -11.80
N GLU A 321 13.32 3.95 -11.60
CA GLU A 321 13.61 5.08 -12.49
C GLU A 321 13.73 4.65 -13.97
N GLY A 322 12.94 5.29 -14.83
CA GLY A 322 12.91 5.03 -16.27
C GLY A 322 12.19 3.73 -16.70
N GLU A 323 11.84 2.84 -15.76
CA GLU A 323 11.12 1.59 -16.05
C GLU A 323 9.64 1.68 -15.65
N SER A 324 9.34 1.96 -14.37
CA SER A 324 7.96 2.09 -13.89
C SER A 324 7.53 3.54 -13.66
N GLY A 325 8.45 4.49 -13.76
CA GLY A 325 8.18 5.92 -13.57
C GLY A 325 9.42 6.73 -13.25
N HIS A 326 9.22 7.89 -12.61
CA HIS A 326 10.28 8.80 -12.22
C HIS A 326 10.15 9.21 -10.75
N LEU A 327 11.29 9.25 -10.06
CA LEU A 327 11.43 9.81 -8.71
C LEU A 327 11.85 11.28 -8.83
N LEU A 328 11.02 12.17 -8.31
CA LEU A 328 11.20 13.62 -8.39
C LEU A 328 11.48 14.20 -7.00
N PRO A 329 12.32 15.23 -6.85
CA PRO A 329 12.55 15.85 -5.55
C PRO A 329 11.21 16.29 -4.92
N ALA A 330 11.03 15.99 -3.65
CA ALA A 330 9.80 16.36 -2.94
C ALA A 330 9.67 17.90 -2.88
N ARG A 331 8.46 18.40 -3.11
CA ARG A 331 8.13 19.83 -3.18
C ARG A 331 8.89 20.61 -4.29
N ASP A 332 9.45 19.93 -5.28
CA ASP A 332 10.01 20.57 -6.46
C ASP A 332 8.95 20.65 -7.58
N ALA A 333 8.20 21.75 -7.60
CA ALA A 333 7.14 21.96 -8.60
C ALA A 333 7.72 22.00 -10.03
N ASP A 334 8.92 22.53 -10.24
CA ASP A 334 9.58 22.58 -11.55
C ASP A 334 9.86 21.17 -12.08
N ALA A 335 10.33 20.26 -11.22
CA ALA A 335 10.59 18.88 -11.60
C ALA A 335 9.29 18.16 -12.02
N PHE A 336 8.21 18.33 -11.26
CA PHE A 336 6.91 17.75 -11.61
C PHE A 336 6.34 18.33 -12.91
N VAL A 337 6.39 19.65 -13.07
CA VAL A 337 5.95 20.31 -14.32
C VAL A 337 6.73 19.78 -15.52
N ARG A 338 8.06 19.76 -15.46
CA ARG A 338 8.90 19.24 -16.56
C ARG A 338 8.58 17.78 -16.88
N ALA A 339 8.38 16.94 -15.86
CA ALA A 339 8.07 15.53 -16.05
C ALA A 339 6.71 15.32 -16.74
N VAL A 340 5.67 16.07 -16.35
CA VAL A 340 4.35 16.01 -17.00
C VAL A 340 4.44 16.52 -18.44
N LEU A 341 5.07 17.69 -18.67
CA LEU A 341 5.21 18.30 -19.99
C LEU A 341 5.96 17.40 -20.97
N ARG A 342 6.95 16.63 -20.53
CA ARG A 342 7.66 15.66 -21.35
C ARG A 342 6.72 14.58 -21.94
N TYR A 343 5.80 14.04 -21.15
CA TYR A 343 4.81 13.07 -21.59
C TYR A 343 3.65 13.70 -22.34
N HIS A 344 3.31 14.96 -22.04
CA HIS A 344 2.32 15.72 -22.78
C HIS A 344 2.78 15.97 -24.22
N ALA A 345 4.04 16.38 -24.40
CA ALA A 345 4.63 16.69 -25.71
C ALA A 345 4.92 15.44 -26.57
N ASP A 346 5.21 14.28 -25.96
CA ASP A 346 5.56 13.04 -26.67
C ASP A 346 4.67 11.86 -26.25
N ARG A 347 3.57 11.66 -26.97
CA ARG A 347 2.62 10.55 -26.75
C ARG A 347 3.21 9.18 -27.08
N ALA A 348 4.22 9.13 -27.97
CA ALA A 348 4.93 7.88 -28.25
C ALA A 348 5.84 7.48 -27.08
N LEU A 349 6.49 8.45 -26.45
CA LEU A 349 7.23 8.21 -25.19
C LEU A 349 6.29 7.69 -24.10
N LEU A 350 5.11 8.31 -23.92
CA LEU A 350 4.11 7.87 -22.96
C LEU A 350 3.69 6.42 -23.21
N ALA A 351 3.44 6.04 -24.47
CA ALA A 351 3.06 4.67 -24.82
C ALA A 351 4.16 3.64 -24.49
N ARG A 352 5.44 3.98 -24.76
CA ARG A 352 6.58 3.12 -24.39
C ARG A 352 6.72 2.99 -22.87
N ALA A 353 6.65 4.11 -22.14
CA ALA A 353 6.71 4.11 -20.69
C ALA A 353 5.56 3.33 -20.04
N SER A 354 4.36 3.41 -20.64
CA SER A 354 3.18 2.63 -20.23
C SER A 354 3.43 1.11 -20.33
N ALA A 355 4.01 0.65 -21.44
CA ALA A 355 4.34 -0.77 -21.62
C ALA A 355 5.42 -1.24 -20.63
N SER A 356 6.45 -0.42 -20.44
CA SER A 356 7.54 -0.68 -19.50
C SER A 356 7.05 -0.79 -18.06
N ALA A 357 6.20 0.14 -17.61
CA ALA A 357 5.64 0.14 -16.27
C ALA A 357 4.85 -1.15 -15.97
N ALA A 358 3.96 -1.55 -16.87
CA ALA A 358 3.16 -2.78 -16.72
C ALA A 358 4.05 -4.03 -16.64
N HIS A 359 5.04 -4.12 -17.52
CA HIS A 359 5.97 -5.26 -17.55
C HIS A 359 6.80 -5.35 -16.26
N HIS A 360 7.41 -4.24 -15.84
CA HIS A 360 8.26 -4.19 -14.64
C HIS A 360 7.48 -4.60 -13.38
N VAL A 361 6.29 -4.02 -13.18
CA VAL A 361 5.50 -4.30 -11.99
C VAL A 361 5.01 -5.75 -11.96
N ALA A 362 4.55 -6.28 -13.09
CA ALA A 362 4.11 -7.67 -13.19
C ALA A 362 5.24 -8.66 -12.87
N ALA A 363 6.46 -8.38 -13.36
CA ALA A 363 7.61 -9.25 -13.14
C ALA A 363 8.15 -9.20 -11.69
N THR A 364 7.99 -8.07 -11.01
CA THR A 364 8.69 -7.81 -9.72
C THR A 364 7.80 -7.99 -8.50
N PHE A 365 6.50 -7.64 -8.58
CA PHE A 365 5.63 -7.48 -7.42
C PHE A 365 4.38 -8.37 -7.41
N SER A 366 4.44 -9.60 -7.96
CA SER A 366 3.31 -10.53 -7.84
C SER A 366 3.16 -11.04 -6.40
N TRP A 367 1.92 -11.23 -5.94
CA TRP A 367 1.65 -11.80 -4.61
C TRP A 367 2.26 -13.20 -4.43
N THR A 368 2.37 -13.99 -5.50
CA THR A 368 3.02 -15.31 -5.46
C THR A 368 4.50 -15.17 -5.07
N ALA A 369 5.25 -14.28 -5.73
CA ALA A 369 6.66 -14.06 -5.40
C ALA A 369 6.87 -13.51 -3.97
N VAL A 370 5.94 -12.67 -3.51
CA VAL A 370 5.94 -12.13 -2.14
C VAL A 370 5.65 -13.22 -1.10
N ALA A 371 4.68 -14.10 -1.36
CA ALA A 371 4.38 -15.24 -0.51
C ALA A 371 5.56 -16.21 -0.41
N ASP A 372 6.23 -16.54 -1.54
CA ASP A 372 7.43 -17.36 -1.57
C ASP A 372 8.54 -16.81 -0.66
N GLN A 373 8.76 -15.48 -0.67
CA GLN A 373 9.75 -14.84 0.20
C GLN A 373 9.38 -14.95 1.68
N HIS A 374 8.11 -14.75 2.05
CA HIS A 374 7.64 -14.92 3.41
C HIS A 374 7.82 -16.36 3.89
N VAL A 375 7.39 -17.34 3.11
CA VAL A 375 7.50 -18.77 3.44
C VAL A 375 8.95 -19.16 3.64
N LYS A 376 9.86 -18.73 2.76
CA LYS A 376 11.29 -18.97 2.89
C LYS A 376 11.85 -18.43 4.22
N LEU A 377 11.60 -17.15 4.53
CA LEU A 377 12.12 -16.49 5.73
C LEU A 377 11.55 -17.07 7.03
N LEU A 378 10.29 -17.52 7.01
CA LEU A 378 9.65 -18.16 8.16
C LEU A 378 10.18 -19.58 8.38
N SER A 379 10.38 -20.36 7.33
CA SER A 379 10.92 -21.73 7.43
C SER A 379 12.38 -21.77 7.85
N GLU A 380 13.22 -20.85 7.37
CA GLU A 380 14.65 -20.73 7.77
C GLU A 380 14.79 -20.39 9.26
N ALA A 381 13.85 -19.63 9.83
CA ALA A 381 13.88 -19.28 11.25
C ALA A 381 13.56 -20.47 12.17
N GLY A 382 12.72 -21.41 11.72
CA GLY A 382 12.37 -22.62 12.49
C GLY A 382 13.43 -23.73 12.45
N GLY A 383 14.38 -23.66 11.51
CA GLY A 383 15.44 -24.69 11.36
C GLY A 383 16.75 -24.39 12.12
N ALA A 384 16.83 -23.25 12.82
CA ALA A 384 18.05 -22.80 13.51
C ALA A 384 18.01 -23.03 15.05
N GLY A 385 17.11 -23.91 15.51
CA GLY A 385 16.95 -24.28 16.92
C GLY A 385 17.48 -25.66 17.26
#